data_8f403402c389c4af06f515a7555f65d1
#
_entry.id   8f403402c389c4af06f515a7555f65d1
#
_cell.length_a   1.000
_cell.length_b   1.000
_cell.length_c   1.000
_cell.angle_alpha   90.00
_cell.angle_beta   90.00
_cell.angle_gamma   90.00
#
_symmetry.space_group_name_H-M   'P 1'
#
loop_
_entity.id
_entity.type
_entity.pdbx_description
1 polymer ?
#
loop_
_entity_poly.entity_id
_entity_poly.type
_entity_poly.pdbx_seq_one_letter_code
_entity_poly.pdbx_strand_id
1 'polypeptide(L)' 'MNNLTAKRVIKRQYNTIVDEEAKIRRVLAMETDDSLPSQLSVGLLVRVEQHLDVILQAQNRIVLLQQIVNPE' A
#
# COMPACT_ATOMS: atom_id res chain seq x y z
N MET A 1 12.93 -19.75 8.52
CA MET A 1 13.26 -18.79 7.40
C MET A 1 14.59 -18.16 7.70
N ASN A 2 15.43 -18.01 6.68
CA ASN A 2 16.71 -17.32 6.80
C ASN A 2 16.47 -15.81 7.03
N ASN A 3 17.19 -15.21 7.98
CA ASN A 3 17.04 -13.79 8.31
C ASN A 3 17.28 -12.89 7.10
N LEU A 4 18.24 -13.24 6.23
CA LEU A 4 18.50 -12.46 5.02
C LEU A 4 17.30 -12.48 4.07
N THR A 5 16.69 -13.65 3.90
CA THR A 5 15.48 -13.80 3.07
C THR A 5 14.34 -12.98 3.64
N ALA A 6 14.11 -13.07 4.95
CA ALA A 6 13.06 -12.30 5.61
C ALA A 6 13.28 -10.79 5.46
N LYS A 7 14.50 -10.31 5.61
CA LYS A 7 14.83 -8.89 5.42
C LYS A 7 14.57 -8.42 3.99
N ARG A 8 14.88 -9.27 2.99
CA ARG A 8 14.60 -8.95 1.59
C ARG A 8 13.10 -8.86 1.30
N VAL A 9 12.32 -9.77 1.88
CA VAL A 9 10.86 -9.74 1.73
C VAL A 9 10.29 -8.50 2.40
N ILE A 10 10.75 -8.16 3.60
CA ILE A 10 10.33 -6.95 4.31
C ILE A 10 10.62 -5.71 3.45
N LYS A 11 11.81 -5.61 2.89
CA LYS A 11 12.17 -4.49 2.01
C LYS A 11 11.24 -4.37 0.81
N ARG A 12 10.87 -5.52 0.20
CA ARG A 12 9.89 -5.54 -0.89
C ARG A 12 8.54 -4.99 -0.46
N GLN A 13 8.08 -5.36 0.74
CA GLN A 13 6.81 -4.88 1.25
C GLN A 13 6.84 -3.36 1.47
N TYR A 14 7.93 -2.81 2.00
CA TYR A 14 8.11 -1.37 2.12
C TYR A 14 8.08 -0.67 0.76
N ASN A 15 8.75 -1.23 -0.25
CA ASN A 15 8.71 -0.68 -1.60
C ASN A 15 7.30 -0.70 -2.17
N THR A 16 6.54 -1.77 -1.92
CA THR A 16 5.13 -1.86 -2.32
C THR A 16 4.31 -0.76 -1.68
N ILE A 17 4.51 -0.50 -0.39
CA ILE A 17 3.81 0.58 0.32
C ILE A 17 4.12 1.94 -0.30
N VAL A 18 5.37 2.23 -0.57
CA VAL A 18 5.78 3.50 -1.20
C VAL A 18 5.14 3.67 -2.58
N ASP A 19 5.14 2.61 -3.39
CA ASP A 19 4.54 2.64 -4.73
C ASP A 19 3.02 2.87 -4.65
N GLU A 20 2.34 2.19 -3.72
CA GLU A 20 0.90 2.35 -3.55
C GLU A 20 0.54 3.74 -3.02
N GLU A 21 1.33 4.29 -2.09
CA GLU A 21 1.15 5.67 -1.62
C GLU A 21 1.26 6.68 -2.76
N ALA A 22 2.22 6.49 -3.67
CA ALA A 22 2.37 7.35 -4.84
C ALA A 22 1.15 7.27 -5.76
N LYS A 23 0.58 6.07 -5.94
CA LYS A 23 -0.64 5.87 -6.72
C LYS A 23 -1.84 6.59 -6.08
N ILE A 24 -1.97 6.50 -4.76
CA ILE A 24 -3.03 7.20 -4.02
C ILE A 24 -2.91 8.70 -4.22
N ARG A 25 -1.70 9.27 -4.12
CA ARG A 25 -1.48 10.71 -4.33
C ARG A 25 -1.91 11.15 -5.72
N ARG A 26 -1.65 10.34 -6.74
CA ARG A 26 -2.08 10.64 -8.12
C ARG A 26 -3.60 10.65 -8.23
N VAL A 27 -4.27 9.67 -7.63
CA VAL A 27 -5.73 9.59 -7.64
C VAL A 27 -6.33 10.79 -6.92
N LEU A 28 -5.80 11.15 -5.74
CA LEU A 28 -6.28 12.31 -4.97
C LEU A 28 -6.06 13.62 -5.73
N ALA A 29 -4.96 13.75 -6.46
CA ALA A 29 -4.71 14.92 -7.30
C ALA A 29 -5.74 15.05 -8.43
N MET A 30 -6.21 13.92 -8.97
CA MET A 30 -7.31 13.92 -9.95
C MET A 30 -8.63 14.37 -9.32
N GLU A 31 -8.90 13.92 -8.08
CA GLU A 31 -10.15 14.20 -7.38
C GLU A 31 -10.28 15.68 -6.99
N THR A 32 -9.20 16.41 -6.87
CA THR A 32 -9.24 17.85 -6.60
C THR A 32 -9.69 18.69 -7.79
N ASP A 33 -9.89 18.09 -8.95
CA ASP A 33 -10.41 18.76 -10.13
C ASP A 33 -11.94 18.84 -10.04
N ASP A 34 -12.46 20.04 -9.76
CA ASP A 34 -13.91 20.29 -9.60
C ASP A 34 -14.72 19.99 -10.87
N SER A 35 -14.04 19.83 -12.01
CA SER A 35 -14.71 19.52 -13.28
C SER A 35 -15.04 18.02 -13.44
N LEU A 36 -14.58 17.15 -12.54
CA LEU A 36 -14.82 15.72 -12.65
C LEU A 36 -16.29 15.35 -12.40
N PRO A 37 -16.87 14.52 -13.27
CA PRO A 37 -18.22 13.99 -13.02
C PRO A 37 -18.25 13.13 -11.74
N SER A 38 -19.39 13.14 -11.06
CA SER A 38 -19.60 12.36 -9.82
C SER A 38 -19.27 10.89 -9.96
N GLN A 39 -19.57 10.29 -11.13
CA GLN A 39 -19.29 8.87 -11.39
C GLN A 39 -17.79 8.58 -11.39
N LEU A 40 -16.98 9.50 -11.91
CA LEU A 40 -15.53 9.35 -11.87
C LEU A 40 -14.98 9.49 -10.45
N SER A 41 -15.56 10.36 -9.64
CA SER A 41 -15.19 10.51 -8.22
C SER A 41 -15.42 9.21 -7.45
N VAL A 42 -16.53 8.51 -7.68
CA VAL A 42 -16.80 7.20 -7.05
C VAL A 42 -15.76 6.17 -7.51
N GLY A 43 -15.43 6.13 -8.80
CA GLY A 43 -14.41 5.22 -9.32
C GLY A 43 -13.04 5.48 -8.74
N LEU A 44 -12.68 6.76 -8.53
CA LEU A 44 -11.41 7.13 -7.92
C LEU A 44 -11.38 6.71 -6.44
N LEU A 45 -12.48 6.86 -5.72
CA LEU A 45 -12.59 6.40 -4.33
C LEU A 45 -12.37 4.89 -4.22
N VAL A 46 -12.97 4.10 -5.11
CA VAL A 46 -12.77 2.64 -5.15
C VAL A 46 -11.29 2.30 -5.37
N ARG A 47 -10.61 3.02 -6.26
CA ARG A 47 -9.18 2.82 -6.49
C ARG A 47 -8.34 3.14 -5.25
N VAL A 48 -8.66 4.22 -4.55
CA VAL A 48 -7.97 4.56 -3.30
C VAL A 48 -8.14 3.45 -2.28
N GLU A 49 -9.36 2.94 -2.12
CA GLU A 49 -9.62 1.84 -1.18
C GLU A 49 -8.83 0.58 -1.55
N GLN A 50 -8.74 0.24 -2.84
CA GLN A 50 -7.95 -0.90 -3.31
C GLN A 50 -6.46 -0.73 -2.98
N HIS A 51 -5.90 0.47 -3.18
CA HIS A 51 -4.51 0.74 -2.84
C HIS A 51 -4.27 0.69 -1.32
N LEU A 52 -5.22 1.17 -0.53
CA LEU A 52 -5.14 1.08 0.94
C LEU A 52 -5.15 -0.38 1.41
N ASP A 53 -5.95 -1.24 0.78
CA ASP A 53 -5.97 -2.67 1.08
C ASP A 53 -4.61 -3.33 0.82
N VAL A 54 -3.97 -2.98 -0.28
CA VAL A 54 -2.63 -3.49 -0.60
C VAL A 54 -1.61 -3.03 0.44
N ILE A 55 -1.68 -1.77 0.87
CA ILE A 55 -0.81 -1.24 1.92
C ILE A 55 -1.03 -1.99 3.23
N LEU A 56 -2.27 -2.19 3.62
CA LEU A 56 -2.61 -2.91 4.84
C LEU A 56 -2.06 -4.34 4.84
N GLN A 57 -2.23 -5.06 3.72
CA GLN A 57 -1.67 -6.41 3.56
C GLN A 57 -0.15 -6.40 3.67
N ALA A 58 0.51 -5.44 3.04
CA ALA A 58 1.96 -5.31 3.10
C ALA A 58 2.44 -5.04 4.54
N GLN A 59 1.76 -4.17 5.27
CA GLN A 59 2.06 -3.88 6.67
C GLN A 59 1.90 -5.12 7.55
N ASN A 60 0.83 -5.89 7.34
CA ASN A 60 0.59 -7.13 8.10
C ASN A 60 1.69 -8.17 7.83
N ARG A 61 2.14 -8.29 6.58
CA ARG A 61 3.24 -9.18 6.22
C ARG A 61 4.55 -8.77 6.89
N ILE A 62 4.82 -7.47 6.96
CA ILE A 62 6.01 -6.95 7.64
C ILE A 62 5.98 -7.32 9.12
N VAL A 63 4.84 -7.10 9.79
CA VAL A 63 4.69 -7.43 11.22
C VAL A 63 4.94 -8.93 11.46
N LEU A 64 4.33 -9.79 10.65
CA LEU A 64 4.49 -11.24 10.78
C LEU A 64 5.95 -11.67 10.57
N LEU A 65 6.61 -11.12 9.56
CA LEU A 65 8.00 -11.44 9.28
C LEU A 65 8.93 -10.95 10.38
N GLN A 66 8.67 -9.79 10.96
CA GLN A 66 9.45 -9.26 12.09
C GLN A 66 9.30 -10.16 13.31
N GLN A 67 8.12 -10.69 13.57
CA GLN A 67 7.88 -11.64 14.67
C GLN A 67 8.63 -12.95 14.46
N ILE A 68 8.75 -13.43 13.22
CA ILE A 68 9.48 -14.63 12.89
C ILE A 68 10.99 -14.44 13.07
N VAL A 69 11.50 -13.26 12.65
CA VAL A 69 12.94 -12.95 12.72
C VAL A 69 13.37 -12.64 14.16
N ASN A 70 12.54 -11.92 14.89
CA ASN A 70 12.84 -11.47 16.27
C ASN A 70 11.73 -11.94 17.22
N PRO A 71 11.59 -13.24 17.46
CA PRO A 71 10.57 -13.74 18.38
C PRO A 71 10.94 -13.36 19.82
N GLU A 72 9.99 -12.84 20.54
CA GLU A 72 10.12 -12.61 21.98
C GLU A 72 9.01 -13.29 22.75
#